data_291d639f0771574c8c282eb2e1b882e9
#
_entry.id   291d639f0771574c8c282eb2e1b882e9
#
_cell.length_a   1.000
_cell.length_b   1.000
_cell.length_c   1.000
_cell.angle_alpha   90.00
_cell.angle_beta   90.00
_cell.angle_gamma   90.00
#
_symmetry.space_group_name_H-M   'P 1'
#
loop_
_entity.id
_entity.type
_entity.pdbx_description
1 polymer ?
#
loop_
_entity_poly.entity_id
_entity_poly.type
_entity_poly.pdbx_seq_one_letter_code
_entity_poly.pdbx_strand_id
1 'polypeptide(L)'
;MDRNIRTVDDVLSLLDGLFAPEADRWSQRGAGWWDGFYADRSRPVPFFVAKPDENLARHVEDGLVTAGRVLDLGCGPGRNALHLAARGFEVDAVDLSPAAVAWAAERAREAGVEGARFHCGDAFALAGTELAGPYDLVYDSGCFHHLPPHRRVSYLALLERVLAPGGLFGLTCFAAGAGGMGSEVPDVDFYRDGAGLRGGLAYSAEALRGIFSGLTVLELRRMRDEPQDSDRFGESFLWTALFRRAEKP
;
A
#
# COMPACT_ATOMS: atom_id res chain seq x y z
N MET A 1 -13.19 -3.79 -36.53
CA MET A 1 -11.94 -3.03 -36.16
C MET A 1 -12.30 -2.16 -34.97
N ASP A 2 -11.93 -2.60 -33.76
CA ASP A 2 -12.29 -1.91 -32.54
C ASP A 2 -11.30 -0.75 -32.29
N ARG A 3 -11.84 0.47 -32.24
CA ARG A 3 -11.08 1.69 -31.90
C ARG A 3 -11.69 2.29 -30.65
N ASN A 4 -11.36 1.68 -29.48
CA ASN A 4 -12.06 1.91 -28.21
C ASN A 4 -11.34 2.86 -27.27
N ILE A 5 -10.10 3.30 -27.59
CA ILE A 5 -9.34 4.22 -26.75
C ILE A 5 -9.89 5.63 -26.90
N ARG A 6 -10.45 6.19 -25.81
CA ARG A 6 -11.05 7.54 -25.73
C ARG A 6 -10.69 8.28 -24.45
N THR A 7 -10.31 7.55 -23.41
CA THR A 7 -10.00 8.07 -22.07
C THR A 7 -8.65 7.57 -21.59
N VAL A 8 -8.12 8.17 -20.53
CA VAL A 8 -6.91 7.65 -19.83
C VAL A 8 -7.16 6.24 -19.30
N ASP A 9 -8.37 5.96 -18.79
CA ASP A 9 -8.73 4.65 -18.29
C ASP A 9 -8.73 3.57 -19.37
N ASP A 10 -9.12 3.91 -20.61
CA ASP A 10 -9.02 2.99 -21.75
C ASP A 10 -7.54 2.65 -22.05
N VAL A 11 -6.64 3.63 -21.96
CA VAL A 11 -5.19 3.40 -22.12
C VAL A 11 -4.63 2.53 -21.00
N LEU A 12 -4.98 2.83 -19.75
CA LEU A 12 -4.54 2.04 -18.59
C LEU A 12 -5.03 0.59 -18.70
N SER A 13 -6.29 0.39 -19.09
CA SER A 13 -6.87 -0.94 -19.30
C SER A 13 -6.20 -1.70 -20.46
N LEU A 14 -5.82 -0.99 -21.52
CA LEU A 14 -5.03 -1.59 -22.60
C LEU A 14 -3.67 -2.06 -22.11
N LEU A 15 -2.98 -1.22 -21.31
CA LEU A 15 -1.67 -1.55 -20.75
C LEU A 15 -1.74 -2.71 -19.75
N ASP A 16 -2.81 -2.81 -18.95
CA ASP A 16 -3.05 -3.99 -18.11
C ASP A 16 -3.11 -5.27 -18.94
N GLY A 17 -3.73 -5.20 -20.12
CA GLY A 17 -3.85 -6.35 -21.03
C GLY A 17 -2.53 -6.85 -21.63
N LEU A 18 -1.43 -6.11 -21.50
CA LEU A 18 -0.08 -6.54 -21.89
C LEU A 18 0.54 -7.51 -20.88
N PHE A 19 0.02 -7.58 -19.66
CA PHE A 19 0.49 -8.49 -18.63
C PHE A 19 -0.32 -9.79 -18.64
N ALA A 20 0.37 -10.90 -18.36
CA ALA A 20 -0.31 -12.18 -18.19
C ALA A 20 -1.31 -12.11 -17.03
N PRO A 21 -2.50 -12.72 -17.15
CA PRO A 21 -3.52 -12.69 -16.09
C PRO A 21 -2.99 -13.14 -14.72
N GLU A 22 -2.03 -14.08 -14.72
CA GLU A 22 -1.40 -14.61 -13.51
C GLU A 22 -0.44 -13.63 -12.84
N ALA A 23 -0.10 -12.53 -13.51
CA ALA A 23 0.71 -11.44 -12.95
C ALA A 23 -0.14 -10.38 -12.24
N ASP A 24 -1.44 -10.34 -12.49
CA ASP A 24 -2.34 -9.33 -11.92
C ASP A 24 -2.39 -9.45 -10.38
N ARG A 25 -1.91 -8.42 -9.69
CA ARG A 25 -1.90 -8.27 -8.23
C ARG A 25 -2.56 -6.95 -7.79
N TRP A 26 -3.07 -6.17 -8.76
CA TRP A 26 -3.48 -4.79 -8.55
C TRP A 26 -4.95 -4.51 -8.92
N SER A 27 -5.63 -5.40 -9.59
CA SER A 27 -7.03 -5.22 -9.97
C SER A 27 -7.94 -6.24 -9.28
N GLN A 28 -9.25 -5.99 -9.34
CA GLN A 28 -10.25 -6.92 -8.82
C GLN A 28 -10.11 -8.34 -9.40
N ARG A 29 -9.57 -8.49 -10.63
CA ARG A 29 -9.33 -9.82 -11.23
C ARG A 29 -8.20 -10.56 -10.51
N GLY A 30 -7.22 -9.84 -9.96
CA GLY A 30 -6.13 -10.40 -9.17
C GLY A 30 -6.52 -10.77 -7.74
N ALA A 31 -7.71 -10.40 -7.28
CA ALA A 31 -8.17 -10.65 -5.90
C ALA A 31 -8.09 -12.12 -5.51
N GLY A 32 -8.40 -13.05 -6.42
CA GLY A 32 -8.35 -14.50 -6.17
C GLY A 32 -6.94 -15.01 -5.81
N TRP A 33 -5.89 -14.40 -6.34
CA TRP A 33 -4.52 -14.76 -5.96
C TRP A 33 -4.22 -14.37 -4.51
N TRP A 34 -4.58 -13.13 -4.13
CA TRP A 34 -4.42 -12.65 -2.77
C TRP A 34 -5.29 -13.43 -1.78
N ASP A 35 -6.50 -13.79 -2.19
CA ASP A 35 -7.39 -14.59 -1.36
C ASP A 35 -6.78 -15.95 -1.04
N GLY A 36 -6.27 -16.68 -2.04
CA GLY A 36 -5.53 -17.91 -1.84
C GLY A 36 -4.22 -17.73 -1.05
N PHE A 37 -3.57 -16.56 -1.17
CA PHE A 37 -2.36 -16.24 -0.41
C PHE A 37 -2.66 -16.08 1.09
N TYR A 38 -3.70 -15.34 1.47
CA TYR A 38 -4.07 -15.09 2.87
C TYR A 38 -4.91 -16.22 3.50
N ALA A 39 -5.48 -17.12 2.71
CA ALA A 39 -6.20 -18.27 3.22
C ALA A 39 -5.29 -19.24 3.99
N ASP A 40 -4.02 -19.35 3.60
CA ASP A 40 -3.01 -20.16 4.30
C ASP A 40 -2.24 -19.29 5.31
N ARG A 41 -2.77 -19.19 6.51
CA ARG A 41 -2.20 -18.40 7.63
C ARG A 41 -0.92 -19.01 8.21
N SER A 42 -0.57 -20.24 7.84
CA SER A 42 0.63 -20.95 8.33
C SER A 42 1.90 -20.62 7.54
N ARG A 43 1.78 -19.88 6.46
CA ARG A 43 2.92 -19.46 5.62
C ARG A 43 3.95 -18.68 6.44
N PRO A 44 5.25 -18.97 6.29
CA PRO A 44 6.32 -18.24 6.96
C PRO A 44 6.56 -16.89 6.28
N VAL A 45 5.55 -16.03 6.31
CA VAL A 45 5.60 -14.69 5.71
C VAL A 45 5.85 -13.67 6.80
N PRO A 46 6.93 -12.86 6.73
CA PRO A 46 7.32 -11.95 7.79
C PRO A 46 6.21 -10.99 8.22
N PHE A 47 5.42 -10.47 7.27
CA PHE A 47 4.35 -9.50 7.54
C PHE A 47 3.01 -10.12 7.98
N PHE A 48 2.94 -11.45 8.20
CA PHE A 48 1.77 -12.10 8.81
C PHE A 48 1.70 -11.90 10.33
N VAL A 49 2.75 -11.35 10.93
CA VAL A 49 2.76 -10.98 12.35
C VAL A 49 1.72 -9.89 12.66
N ALA A 50 1.27 -9.83 13.92
CA ALA A 50 0.35 -8.80 14.39
C ALA A 50 1.11 -7.57 14.96
N LYS A 51 2.24 -7.22 14.37
CA LYS A 51 3.14 -6.14 14.82
C LYS A 51 3.07 -5.00 13.80
N PRO A 52 2.95 -3.72 14.23
CA PRO A 52 2.97 -2.58 13.32
C PRO A 52 4.36 -2.39 12.70
N ASP A 53 4.41 -1.68 11.59
CA ASP A 53 5.69 -1.22 11.02
C ASP A 53 6.43 -0.33 12.01
N GLU A 54 7.75 -0.52 12.13
CA GLU A 54 8.59 0.22 13.08
C GLU A 54 8.54 1.73 12.86
N ASN A 55 8.51 2.16 11.60
CA ASN A 55 8.42 3.56 11.23
C ASN A 55 7.05 4.16 11.58
N LEU A 56 5.95 3.44 11.35
CA LEU A 56 4.60 3.90 11.69
C LEU A 56 4.46 4.05 13.21
N ALA A 57 4.87 3.03 13.97
CA ALA A 57 4.84 3.07 15.43
C ALA A 57 5.63 4.26 15.96
N ARG A 58 6.85 4.47 15.44
CA ARG A 58 7.71 5.60 15.85
C ARG A 58 7.10 6.95 15.45
N HIS A 59 6.53 7.09 14.24
CA HIS A 59 5.90 8.35 13.83
C HIS A 59 4.72 8.75 14.73
N VAL A 60 3.96 7.77 15.24
CA VAL A 60 2.88 8.02 16.20
C VAL A 60 3.45 8.40 17.58
N GLU A 61 4.45 7.68 18.07
CA GLU A 61 5.11 7.95 19.36
C GLU A 61 5.80 9.32 19.40
N ASP A 62 6.46 9.69 18.30
CA ASP A 62 7.13 10.99 18.16
C ASP A 62 6.16 12.16 17.92
N GLY A 63 4.84 11.89 17.79
CA GLY A 63 3.83 12.90 17.52
C GLY A 63 3.87 13.50 16.11
N LEU A 64 4.56 12.86 15.17
CA LEU A 64 4.55 13.25 13.76
C LEU A 64 3.23 12.88 13.09
N VAL A 65 2.63 11.77 13.51
CA VAL A 65 1.30 11.31 13.13
C VAL A 65 0.41 11.42 14.36
N THR A 66 -0.51 12.37 14.34
CA THR A 66 -1.46 12.63 15.43
C THR A 66 -2.82 12.01 15.11
N ALA A 67 -3.70 11.92 16.11
CA ALA A 67 -5.06 11.38 15.93
C ALA A 67 -5.79 12.05 14.77
N GLY A 68 -6.57 11.26 14.03
CA GLY A 68 -7.30 11.70 12.85
C GLY A 68 -7.86 10.53 12.06
N ARG A 69 -8.29 10.80 10.82
CA ARG A 69 -8.79 9.79 9.89
C ARG A 69 -7.66 9.20 9.07
N VAL A 70 -7.60 7.89 9.02
CA VAL A 70 -6.55 7.14 8.32
C VAL A 70 -7.15 6.23 7.27
N LEU A 71 -6.48 6.14 6.11
CA LEU A 71 -6.70 5.10 5.11
C LEU A 71 -5.48 4.17 5.08
N ASP A 72 -5.68 2.87 5.38
CA ASP A 72 -4.67 1.82 5.24
C ASP A 72 -4.90 1.05 3.93
N LEU A 73 -4.02 1.28 2.94
CA LEU A 73 -4.11 0.71 1.59
C LEU A 73 -3.43 -0.65 1.50
N GLY A 74 -4.17 -1.68 1.10
CA GLY A 74 -3.67 -3.06 1.08
C GLY A 74 -3.39 -3.54 2.49
N CYS A 75 -4.37 -3.38 3.39
CA CYS A 75 -4.20 -3.56 4.84
C CYS A 75 -3.85 -5.00 5.25
N GLY A 76 -4.02 -5.99 4.36
CA GLY A 76 -3.81 -7.39 4.68
C GLY A 76 -4.56 -7.81 5.95
N PRO A 77 -3.91 -8.56 6.87
CA PRO A 77 -4.51 -8.95 8.15
C PRO A 77 -4.60 -7.81 9.19
N GLY A 78 -4.52 -6.55 8.78
CA GLY A 78 -4.85 -5.38 9.59
C GLY A 78 -3.81 -4.94 10.62
N ARG A 79 -2.55 -5.37 10.56
CA ARG A 79 -1.54 -5.10 11.61
C ARG A 79 -1.32 -3.61 11.88
N ASN A 80 -1.25 -2.78 10.84
CA ASN A 80 -1.08 -1.34 10.96
C ASN A 80 -2.40 -0.64 11.30
N ALA A 81 -3.49 -1.03 10.66
CA ALA A 81 -4.83 -0.52 10.96
C ALA A 81 -5.22 -0.70 12.43
N LEU A 82 -4.99 -1.89 12.98
CA LEU A 82 -5.28 -2.21 14.39
C LEU A 82 -4.40 -1.42 15.36
N HIS A 83 -3.12 -1.26 15.03
CA HIS A 83 -2.20 -0.46 15.83
C HIS A 83 -2.65 1.00 15.96
N LEU A 84 -3.12 1.59 14.84
CA LEU A 84 -3.63 2.95 14.80
C LEU A 84 -4.98 3.06 15.53
N ALA A 85 -5.92 2.17 15.24
CA ALA A 85 -7.24 2.18 15.88
C ALA A 85 -7.15 2.02 17.41
N ALA A 86 -6.26 1.17 17.92
CA ALA A 86 -6.00 1.02 19.36
C ALA A 86 -5.44 2.30 20.01
N ARG A 87 -4.99 3.28 19.20
CA ARG A 87 -4.49 4.60 19.64
C ARG A 87 -5.46 5.75 19.37
N GLY A 88 -6.71 5.41 19.04
CA GLY A 88 -7.79 6.39 18.88
C GLY A 88 -7.91 7.02 17.49
N PHE A 89 -7.23 6.46 16.48
CA PHE A 89 -7.45 6.86 15.10
C PHE A 89 -8.74 6.25 14.55
N GLU A 90 -9.42 6.97 13.66
CA GLU A 90 -10.50 6.43 12.84
C GLU A 90 -9.89 5.85 11.55
N VAL A 91 -9.91 4.53 11.41
CA VAL A 91 -9.23 3.85 10.32
C VAL A 91 -10.23 3.24 9.34
N ASP A 92 -10.13 3.63 8.08
CA ASP A 92 -10.65 2.88 6.95
C ASP A 92 -9.50 2.03 6.38
N ALA A 93 -9.67 0.70 6.35
CA ALA A 93 -8.65 -0.24 5.91
C ALA A 93 -9.20 -1.07 4.74
N VAL A 94 -8.50 -1.11 3.62
CA VAL A 94 -8.98 -1.75 2.40
C VAL A 94 -8.01 -2.80 1.89
N ASP A 95 -8.53 -3.95 1.47
CA ASP A 95 -7.77 -4.99 0.77
C ASP A 95 -8.62 -5.65 -0.32
N LEU A 96 -7.99 -6.16 -1.37
CA LEU A 96 -8.65 -6.91 -2.44
C LEU A 96 -9.15 -8.29 -1.98
N SER A 97 -8.49 -8.86 -0.96
CA SER A 97 -8.72 -10.23 -0.50
C SER A 97 -9.82 -10.30 0.57
N PRO A 98 -10.94 -10.99 0.31
CA PRO A 98 -11.91 -11.35 1.35
C PRO A 98 -11.27 -12.07 2.55
N ALA A 99 -10.31 -12.98 2.32
CA ALA A 99 -9.63 -13.71 3.38
C ALA A 99 -8.78 -12.80 4.28
N ALA A 100 -8.08 -11.81 3.69
CA ALA A 100 -7.31 -10.81 4.44
C ALA A 100 -8.24 -9.95 5.31
N VAL A 101 -9.31 -9.41 4.72
CA VAL A 101 -10.31 -8.59 5.42
C VAL A 101 -10.99 -9.36 6.55
N ALA A 102 -11.38 -10.61 6.31
CA ALA A 102 -11.95 -11.46 7.34
C ALA A 102 -10.97 -11.71 8.50
N TRP A 103 -9.70 -11.94 8.18
CA TRP A 103 -8.65 -12.12 9.19
C TRP A 103 -8.38 -10.85 9.98
N ALA A 104 -8.37 -9.68 9.34
CA ALA A 104 -8.24 -8.39 10.00
C ALA A 104 -9.40 -8.12 10.98
N ALA A 105 -10.64 -8.40 10.56
CA ALA A 105 -11.82 -8.27 11.41
C ALA A 105 -11.83 -9.27 12.59
N GLU A 106 -11.31 -10.48 12.41
CA GLU A 106 -11.11 -11.46 13.46
C GLU A 106 -10.13 -10.95 14.52
N ARG A 107 -8.94 -10.46 14.08
CA ARG A 107 -7.94 -9.87 14.96
C ARG A 107 -8.46 -8.64 15.73
N ALA A 108 -9.26 -7.80 15.08
CA ALA A 108 -9.90 -6.65 15.74
C ALA A 108 -10.78 -7.09 16.91
N ARG A 109 -11.64 -8.12 16.69
CA ARG A 109 -12.51 -8.67 17.74
C ARG A 109 -11.71 -9.31 18.88
N GLU A 110 -10.67 -10.10 18.56
CA GLU A 110 -9.82 -10.77 19.55
C GLU A 110 -9.06 -9.79 20.42
N ALA A 111 -8.61 -8.68 19.83
CA ALA A 111 -7.89 -7.61 20.52
C ALA A 111 -8.82 -6.59 21.20
N GLY A 112 -10.15 -6.67 20.99
CA GLY A 112 -11.10 -5.67 21.50
C GLY A 112 -10.86 -4.27 20.91
N VAL A 113 -10.34 -4.17 19.68
CA VAL A 113 -10.04 -2.91 19.02
C VAL A 113 -11.26 -2.45 18.23
N GLU A 114 -11.76 -1.29 18.56
CA GLU A 114 -12.80 -0.54 17.84
C GLU A 114 -12.15 0.58 17.00
N GLY A 115 -12.92 1.20 16.08
CA GLY A 115 -12.44 2.34 15.28
C GLY A 115 -11.76 1.96 13.96
N ALA A 116 -11.62 0.68 13.64
CA ALA A 116 -11.20 0.20 12.32
C ALA A 116 -12.40 -0.35 11.53
N ARG A 117 -12.61 0.19 10.32
CA ARG A 117 -13.57 -0.31 9.34
C ARG A 117 -12.82 -0.99 8.22
N PHE A 118 -13.18 -2.24 7.94
CA PHE A 118 -12.52 -3.05 6.91
C PHE A 118 -13.38 -3.12 5.66
N HIS A 119 -12.82 -2.73 4.52
CA HIS A 119 -13.45 -2.71 3.21
C HIS A 119 -12.79 -3.78 2.32
N CYS A 120 -13.61 -4.58 1.63
CA CYS A 120 -13.12 -5.56 0.67
C CYS A 120 -13.38 -5.05 -0.74
N GLY A 121 -12.32 -4.81 -1.52
CA GLY A 121 -12.45 -4.37 -2.90
C GLY A 121 -11.26 -3.59 -3.42
N ASP A 122 -11.39 -3.14 -4.67
CA ASP A 122 -10.39 -2.31 -5.34
C ASP A 122 -10.42 -0.88 -4.79
N ALA A 123 -9.34 -0.45 -4.14
CA ALA A 123 -9.22 0.88 -3.56
C ALA A 123 -9.44 2.00 -4.58
N PHE A 124 -9.06 1.80 -5.85
CA PHE A 124 -9.28 2.78 -6.91
C PHE A 124 -10.77 2.96 -7.24
N ALA A 125 -11.52 1.85 -7.22
CA ALA A 125 -12.97 1.88 -7.46
C ALA A 125 -13.74 2.43 -6.26
N LEU A 126 -13.30 2.15 -5.04
CA LEU A 126 -13.94 2.60 -3.80
C LEU A 126 -13.61 4.05 -3.43
N ALA A 127 -12.55 4.63 -4.01
CA ALA A 127 -12.13 6.00 -3.73
C ALA A 127 -13.22 7.02 -4.09
N GLY A 128 -13.62 7.81 -3.11
CA GLY A 128 -14.64 8.84 -3.24
C GLY A 128 -16.09 8.35 -3.11
N THR A 129 -16.28 7.07 -2.80
CA THR A 129 -17.56 6.46 -2.41
C THR A 129 -17.43 5.92 -0.98
N GLU A 130 -17.06 4.67 -0.81
CA GLU A 130 -16.85 4.05 0.50
C GLU A 130 -15.60 4.61 1.21
N LEU A 131 -14.54 4.94 0.42
CA LEU A 131 -13.32 5.60 0.89
C LEU A 131 -13.41 7.11 0.59
N ALA A 132 -14.29 7.80 1.29
CA ALA A 132 -14.72 9.15 0.93
C ALA A 132 -13.76 10.28 1.34
N GLY A 133 -12.65 10.01 2.04
CA GLY A 133 -11.71 11.07 2.46
C GLY A 133 -12.37 12.36 3.00
N PRO A 134 -11.66 13.45 3.24
CA PRO A 134 -10.20 13.48 3.28
C PRO A 134 -9.65 12.69 4.47
N TYR A 135 -8.44 12.13 4.27
CA TYR A 135 -7.70 11.43 5.32
C TYR A 135 -6.49 12.27 5.75
N ASP A 136 -6.24 12.31 7.05
CA ASP A 136 -5.07 12.97 7.63
C ASP A 136 -3.79 12.16 7.41
N LEU A 137 -3.94 10.82 7.32
CA LEU A 137 -2.89 9.89 6.93
C LEU A 137 -3.43 8.90 5.89
N VAL A 138 -2.71 8.71 4.80
CA VAL A 138 -2.81 7.52 3.95
C VAL A 138 -1.56 6.69 4.19
N TYR A 139 -1.71 5.42 4.54
CA TYR A 139 -0.60 4.50 4.81
C TYR A 139 -0.65 3.31 3.87
N ASP A 140 0.49 2.97 3.28
CA ASP A 140 0.67 1.83 2.39
C ASP A 140 1.88 1.02 2.85
N SER A 141 1.65 -0.20 3.28
CA SER A 141 2.71 -1.12 3.64
C SER A 141 2.72 -2.34 2.72
N GLY A 142 3.26 -2.14 1.52
CA GLY A 142 3.48 -3.22 0.58
C GLY A 142 2.47 -3.37 -0.55
N CYS A 143 1.51 -2.45 -0.70
CA CYS A 143 0.56 -2.46 -1.82
C CYS A 143 1.16 -1.83 -3.08
N PHE A 144 1.76 -0.64 -2.95
CA PHE A 144 2.30 0.15 -4.06
C PHE A 144 3.27 -0.61 -4.95
N HIS A 145 4.14 -1.42 -4.38
CA HIS A 145 5.16 -2.12 -5.14
C HIS A 145 4.62 -3.30 -5.98
N HIS A 146 3.35 -3.67 -5.81
CA HIS A 146 2.68 -4.64 -6.66
C HIS A 146 2.01 -4.03 -7.89
N LEU A 147 1.95 -2.70 -7.98
CA LEU A 147 1.37 -2.01 -9.12
C LEU A 147 2.32 -2.04 -10.33
N PRO A 148 1.82 -2.33 -11.55
CA PRO A 148 2.61 -2.13 -12.76
C PRO A 148 2.89 -0.63 -12.98
N PRO A 149 3.96 -0.28 -13.71
CA PRO A 149 4.41 1.10 -13.83
C PRO A 149 3.32 2.09 -14.24
N HIS A 150 2.45 1.76 -15.18
CA HIS A 150 1.37 2.63 -15.66
C HIS A 150 0.30 2.90 -14.59
N ARG A 151 0.07 1.98 -13.65
CA ARG A 151 -0.92 2.15 -12.59
C ARG A 151 -0.49 3.12 -11.48
N ARG A 152 0.78 3.56 -11.47
CA ARG A 152 1.21 4.67 -10.61
C ARG A 152 0.43 5.95 -10.89
N VAL A 153 -0.04 6.16 -12.14
CA VAL A 153 -0.92 7.30 -12.48
C VAL A 153 -2.23 7.23 -11.69
N SER A 154 -2.86 6.06 -11.64
CA SER A 154 -4.07 5.84 -10.83
C SER A 154 -3.81 6.01 -9.34
N TYR A 155 -2.65 5.54 -8.87
CA TYR A 155 -2.27 5.65 -7.47
C TYR A 155 -2.05 7.11 -7.02
N LEU A 156 -1.36 7.90 -7.84
CA LEU A 156 -1.17 9.33 -7.57
C LEU A 156 -2.50 10.09 -7.58
N ALA A 157 -3.39 9.78 -8.53
CA ALA A 157 -4.73 10.37 -8.60
C ALA A 157 -5.59 10.00 -7.38
N LEU A 158 -5.45 8.75 -6.86
CA LEU A 158 -6.10 8.34 -5.63
C LEU A 158 -5.59 9.18 -4.45
N LEU A 159 -4.27 9.30 -4.27
CA LEU A 159 -3.69 10.12 -3.20
C LEU A 159 -4.17 11.59 -3.28
N GLU A 160 -4.17 12.17 -4.48
CA GLU A 160 -4.66 13.54 -4.67
C GLU A 160 -6.13 13.70 -4.25
N ARG A 161 -6.94 12.69 -4.52
CA ARG A 161 -8.37 12.70 -4.21
C ARG A 161 -8.68 12.55 -2.72
N VAL A 162 -7.96 11.64 -2.03
CA VAL A 162 -8.34 11.21 -0.68
C VAL A 162 -7.51 11.83 0.44
N LEU A 163 -6.27 12.28 0.16
CA LEU A 163 -5.39 12.85 1.16
C LEU A 163 -5.78 14.31 1.47
N ALA A 164 -5.89 14.65 2.75
CA ALA A 164 -6.18 16.02 3.17
C ALA A 164 -5.06 17.00 2.76
N PRO A 165 -5.37 18.30 2.54
CA PRO A 165 -4.33 19.34 2.54
C PRO A 165 -3.55 19.32 3.85
N GLY A 166 -2.21 19.35 3.80
CA GLY A 166 -1.35 19.16 4.98
C GLY A 166 -1.23 17.71 5.45
N GLY A 167 -2.04 16.80 4.91
CA GLY A 167 -2.07 15.38 5.30
C GLY A 167 -0.78 14.64 4.94
N LEU A 168 -0.60 13.50 5.57
CA LEU A 168 0.60 12.67 5.49
C LEU A 168 0.36 11.43 4.63
N PHE A 169 1.36 11.07 3.85
CA PHE A 169 1.40 9.79 3.14
C PHE A 169 2.61 8.98 3.62
N GLY A 170 2.35 7.85 4.27
CA GLY A 170 3.37 6.88 4.68
C GLY A 170 3.44 5.73 3.70
N LEU A 171 4.67 5.33 3.32
CA LEU A 171 4.91 4.26 2.36
C LEU A 171 5.98 3.31 2.86
N THR A 172 5.70 2.01 2.75
CA THR A 172 6.71 0.95 2.87
C THR A 172 6.71 0.12 1.59
N CYS A 173 7.85 0.00 0.91
CA CYS A 173 7.96 -0.72 -0.36
C CYS A 173 9.34 -1.36 -0.55
N PHE A 174 9.47 -2.27 -1.53
CA PHE A 174 10.75 -2.90 -1.85
C PHE A 174 11.81 -1.90 -2.27
N ALA A 175 13.01 -2.12 -1.77
CA ALA A 175 14.14 -1.25 -1.99
C ALA A 175 15.13 -1.89 -2.98
N ALA A 176 15.45 -1.17 -4.06
CA ALA A 176 16.45 -1.59 -5.01
C ALA A 176 17.85 -1.74 -4.36
N GLY A 177 18.62 -2.72 -4.81
CA GLY A 177 19.94 -3.02 -4.28
C GLY A 177 19.97 -3.62 -2.88
N ALA A 178 18.82 -4.07 -2.34
CA ALA A 178 18.74 -4.61 -0.99
C ALA A 178 18.68 -6.14 -0.91
N GLY A 179 18.75 -6.82 -2.04
CA GLY A 179 18.63 -8.30 -2.08
C GLY A 179 17.21 -8.80 -1.79
N GLY A 180 16.20 -7.92 -1.79
CA GLY A 180 14.79 -8.27 -1.61
C GLY A 180 14.17 -8.89 -2.87
N MET A 181 12.87 -9.18 -2.80
CA MET A 181 12.13 -9.89 -3.87
C MET A 181 11.65 -8.98 -5.01
N GLY A 182 11.83 -7.66 -4.92
CA GLY A 182 11.37 -6.71 -5.92
C GLY A 182 12.20 -6.75 -7.20
N SER A 183 11.54 -6.62 -8.37
CA SER A 183 12.21 -6.50 -9.66
C SER A 183 12.85 -5.12 -9.81
N GLU A 184 14.09 -5.09 -10.28
CA GLU A 184 14.86 -3.88 -10.61
C GLU A 184 14.88 -3.58 -12.12
N VAL A 185 14.12 -4.32 -12.90
CA VAL A 185 13.98 -4.14 -14.35
C VAL A 185 13.40 -2.76 -14.64
N PRO A 186 13.95 -1.98 -15.60
CA PRO A 186 13.38 -0.69 -16.00
C PRO A 186 11.93 -0.79 -16.45
N ASP A 187 11.14 0.24 -16.16
CA ASP A 187 9.71 0.28 -16.47
C ASP A 187 9.37 -0.10 -17.91
N VAL A 188 10.18 0.38 -18.87
CA VAL A 188 9.95 0.15 -20.32
C VAL A 188 10.06 -1.31 -20.71
N ASP A 189 10.88 -2.08 -20.01
CA ASP A 189 11.16 -3.48 -20.37
C ASP A 189 10.00 -4.40 -19.99
N PHE A 190 9.17 -4.01 -19.01
CA PHE A 190 7.91 -4.72 -18.72
C PHE A 190 6.93 -4.72 -19.90
N TYR A 191 7.01 -3.71 -20.77
CA TYR A 191 6.13 -3.59 -21.93
C TYR A 191 6.72 -4.13 -23.22
N ARG A 192 8.05 -4.39 -23.26
CA ARG A 192 8.75 -4.90 -24.45
C ARG A 192 8.84 -6.42 -24.45
N ASP A 193 9.22 -6.99 -23.34
CA ASP A 193 9.64 -8.40 -23.27
C ASP A 193 8.63 -9.29 -22.53
N GLY A 194 7.46 -8.74 -22.13
CA GLY A 194 6.48 -9.48 -21.34
C GLY A 194 7.04 -9.95 -19.99
N ALA A 195 8.07 -9.25 -19.49
CA ALA A 195 8.68 -9.55 -18.20
C ALA A 195 7.58 -9.50 -17.13
N GLY A 196 7.24 -10.66 -16.59
CA GLY A 196 6.18 -10.74 -15.59
C GLY A 196 6.55 -9.96 -14.34
N LEU A 197 5.60 -9.20 -13.81
CA LEU A 197 5.67 -8.60 -12.47
C LEU A 197 5.66 -9.70 -11.40
N ARG A 198 6.76 -10.44 -11.29
CA ARG A 198 6.90 -11.49 -10.29
C ARG A 198 7.40 -10.85 -8.99
N GLY A 199 6.56 -10.86 -7.96
CA GLY A 199 6.92 -10.42 -6.60
C GLY A 199 6.88 -8.91 -6.36
N GLY A 200 6.58 -8.07 -7.36
CA GLY A 200 6.52 -6.61 -7.23
C GLY A 200 7.76 -5.88 -7.75
N LEU A 201 7.79 -4.57 -7.60
CA LEU A 201 8.83 -3.66 -8.10
C LEU A 201 9.69 -3.12 -6.95
N ALA A 202 11.00 -3.09 -7.13
CA ALA A 202 11.93 -2.44 -6.21
C ALA A 202 12.23 -1.02 -6.70
N TYR A 203 12.36 -0.08 -5.78
CA TYR A 203 12.54 1.34 -6.06
C TYR A 203 13.86 1.85 -5.49
N SER A 204 14.50 2.78 -6.21
CA SER A 204 15.57 3.61 -5.64
C SER A 204 14.96 4.80 -4.87
N ALA A 205 15.75 5.41 -3.98
CA ALA A 205 15.33 6.63 -3.28
C ALA A 205 15.05 7.79 -4.26
N GLU A 206 15.79 7.86 -5.36
CA GLU A 206 15.61 8.86 -6.42
C GLU A 206 14.27 8.63 -7.15
N ALA A 207 13.97 7.38 -7.51
CA ALA A 207 12.70 7.04 -8.15
C ALA A 207 11.49 7.41 -7.26
N LEU A 208 11.55 7.10 -5.96
CA LEU A 208 10.48 7.47 -5.03
C LEU A 208 10.31 8.99 -4.92
N ARG A 209 11.41 9.77 -4.84
CA ARG A 209 11.32 11.23 -4.85
C ARG A 209 10.74 11.78 -6.15
N GLY A 210 11.09 11.17 -7.29
CA GLY A 210 10.55 11.55 -8.59
C GLY A 210 9.05 11.24 -8.72
N ILE A 211 8.63 10.04 -8.35
CA ILE A 211 7.23 9.59 -8.42
C ILE A 211 6.33 10.48 -7.53
N PHE A 212 6.76 10.75 -6.29
CA PHE A 212 6.00 11.53 -5.32
C PHE A 212 6.45 12.99 -5.24
N SER A 213 6.99 13.56 -6.34
CA SER A 213 7.51 14.94 -6.40
C SER A 213 6.47 16.03 -6.09
N GLY A 214 5.18 15.72 -6.18
CA GLY A 214 4.08 16.60 -5.73
C GLY A 214 3.90 16.68 -4.21
N LEU A 215 4.66 15.90 -3.45
CA LEU A 215 4.62 15.85 -1.99
C LEU A 215 5.98 16.27 -1.41
N THR A 216 5.98 16.86 -0.21
CA THR A 216 7.20 17.17 0.52
C THR A 216 7.72 15.93 1.26
N VAL A 217 8.95 15.52 1.02
CA VAL A 217 9.60 14.42 1.73
C VAL A 217 9.92 14.85 3.17
N LEU A 218 9.37 14.18 4.16
CA LEU A 218 9.73 14.35 5.58
C LEU A 218 10.75 13.31 6.02
N GLU A 219 10.59 12.05 5.58
CA GLU A 219 11.52 10.97 5.82
C GLU A 219 11.59 10.06 4.59
N LEU A 220 12.76 9.57 4.26
CA LEU A 220 12.98 8.50 3.30
C LEU A 220 14.27 7.78 3.67
N ARG A 221 14.16 6.56 4.19
CA ARG A 221 15.27 5.72 4.63
C ARG A 221 14.97 4.23 4.44
N ARG A 222 15.97 3.41 4.62
CA ARG A 222 15.74 1.97 4.79
C ARG A 222 14.97 1.72 6.09
N MET A 223 14.05 0.77 6.06
CA MET A 223 13.41 0.24 7.24
C MET A 223 14.47 -0.38 8.16
N ARG A 224 14.30 -0.29 9.46
CA ARG A 224 15.21 -0.93 10.41
C ARG A 224 14.85 -2.39 10.54
N ASP A 225 15.86 -3.25 10.63
CA ASP A 225 15.60 -4.64 11.01
C ASP A 225 15.15 -4.69 12.48
N GLU A 226 14.05 -5.37 12.71
CA GLU A 226 13.53 -5.59 14.05
C GLU A 226 13.74 -7.06 14.45
N PRO A 227 14.26 -7.32 15.65
CA PRO A 227 14.44 -8.69 16.11
C PRO A 227 13.09 -9.39 16.32
N GLN A 228 13.10 -10.72 16.35
CA GLN A 228 11.86 -11.51 16.46
C GLN A 228 11.04 -11.22 17.72
N ASP A 229 11.69 -10.84 18.81
CA ASP A 229 11.08 -10.48 20.11
C ASP A 229 10.63 -9.01 20.18
N SER A 230 10.93 -8.18 19.17
CA SER A 230 10.41 -6.82 19.07
C SER A 230 8.88 -6.81 18.99
N ASP A 231 8.25 -5.77 19.50
CA ASP A 231 6.82 -5.48 19.33
C ASP A 231 6.49 -4.81 17.98
N ARG A 232 7.50 -4.61 17.12
CA ARG A 232 7.41 -3.97 15.81
C ARG A 232 7.87 -4.92 14.71
N PHE A 233 7.41 -4.63 13.50
CA PHE A 233 7.88 -5.25 12.27
C PHE A 233 8.86 -4.34 11.56
N GLY A 234 9.98 -4.90 11.11
CA GLY A 234 10.95 -4.17 10.31
C GLY A 234 11.90 -5.09 9.57
N GLU A 235 12.17 -4.73 8.30
CA GLU A 235 13.02 -5.48 7.38
C GLU A 235 13.83 -4.50 6.51
N SER A 236 15.15 -4.56 6.55
CA SER A 236 16.05 -3.58 5.89
C SER A 236 16.03 -3.65 4.36
N PHE A 237 15.44 -4.69 3.76
CA PHE A 237 15.20 -4.73 2.32
C PHE A 237 14.02 -3.87 1.86
N LEU A 238 13.36 -3.16 2.78
CA LEU A 238 12.28 -2.23 2.50
C LEU A 238 12.75 -0.77 2.62
N TRP A 239 12.17 0.10 1.81
CA TRP A 239 12.10 1.53 2.08
C TRP A 239 10.97 1.83 3.05
N THR A 240 11.18 2.82 3.89
CA THR A 240 10.12 3.54 4.58
C THR A 240 10.21 5.02 4.24
N ALA A 241 9.09 5.62 3.94
CA ALA A 241 8.99 7.02 3.61
C ALA A 241 7.78 7.67 4.29
N LEU A 242 7.93 8.95 4.63
CA LEU A 242 6.85 9.81 5.07
C LEU A 242 6.89 11.08 4.21
N PHE A 243 5.78 11.38 3.58
CA PHE A 243 5.57 12.56 2.75
C PHE A 243 4.46 13.42 3.32
N ARG A 244 4.45 14.72 2.98
CA ARG A 244 3.39 15.65 3.32
C ARG A 244 2.81 16.29 2.07
N ARG A 245 1.49 16.31 1.96
CA ARG A 245 0.78 17.13 0.97
C ARG A 245 0.88 18.61 1.37
N ALA A 246 1.09 19.49 0.39
CA ALA A 246 1.05 20.93 0.64
C ALA A 246 -0.31 21.35 1.22
N GLU A 247 -0.29 22.30 2.14
CA GLU A 247 -1.52 22.99 2.56
C GLU A 247 -2.10 23.74 1.36
N LYS A 248 -3.42 23.85 1.28
CA LYS A 248 -4.00 24.75 0.27
C LYS A 248 -3.62 26.20 0.66
N PRO A 249 -3.19 27.00 -0.32
CA PRO A 249 -2.94 28.43 -0.08
C PRO A 249 -4.20 29.16 0.35
#